data_e55a19839ff1d024fca23580080cea7c
#
_entry.id   e55a19839ff1d024fca23580080cea7c
#
_cell.length_a   1.000
_cell.length_b   1.000
_cell.length_c   1.000
_cell.angle_alpha   90.00
_cell.angle_beta   90.00
_cell.angle_gamma   90.00
#
_symmetry.space_group_name_H-M   'P 1'
#
loop_
_entity.id
_entity.type
_entity.pdbx_description
1 polymer ?
#
loop_
_entity_poly.entity_id
_entity_poly.type
_entity_poly.pdbx_seq_one_letter_code
_entity_poly.pdbx_strand_id
1 'polypeptide(L)'
;LGQAIEVKINKVNVNGATNGFTVHAKGSRDSNSVRDYSASGFIAKSGSTKVEDSHVTNLKSVKAADDGGYASGFVAISKTGGLADVADDTSIKSLIEANGLVNAVGYLIPKYTNCTVSFVNGGSVTADVAGGFAPALQEISFIRHLLSIVFKLHLNRLILIR
;
A
#
# COMPACT_ATOMS: atom_id res chain seq x y z
N LEU A 1 6.79 -7.62 -6.83
CA LEU A 1 5.75 -8.29 -6.04
C LEU A 1 4.36 -7.81 -6.46
N GLY A 2 3.43 -8.72 -6.72
CA GLY A 2 2.03 -8.38 -6.98
C GLY A 2 1.34 -7.83 -5.74
N GLN A 3 1.46 -8.53 -4.63
CA GLN A 3 0.89 -8.11 -3.34
C GLN A 3 1.87 -8.37 -2.20
N ALA A 4 1.82 -7.50 -1.18
CA ALA A 4 2.54 -7.64 0.07
C ALA A 4 1.63 -7.18 1.21
N ILE A 5 1.28 -8.08 2.13
CA ILE A 5 0.39 -7.81 3.26
C ILE A 5 1.11 -8.25 4.53
N GLU A 6 1.19 -7.34 5.50
CA GLU A 6 1.75 -7.59 6.84
C GLU A 6 3.16 -8.22 6.81
N VAL A 7 3.97 -7.83 5.83
CA VAL A 7 5.33 -8.34 5.65
C VAL A 7 6.39 -7.29 5.98
N LYS A 8 7.53 -7.77 6.44
CA LYS A 8 8.77 -6.98 6.48
C LYS A 8 9.63 -7.36 5.29
N ILE A 9 10.05 -6.36 4.52
CA ILE A 9 10.96 -6.50 3.39
C ILE A 9 12.18 -5.64 3.69
N ASN A 10 13.36 -6.23 3.60
CA ASN A 10 14.59 -5.52 3.91
C ASN A 10 15.69 -5.90 2.91
N LYS A 11 16.43 -4.88 2.45
CA LYS A 11 17.61 -5.02 1.57
C LYS A 11 17.33 -5.76 0.26
N VAL A 12 16.20 -5.45 -0.38
CA VAL A 12 15.83 -6.01 -1.67
C VAL A 12 16.12 -5.00 -2.77
N ASN A 13 16.92 -5.41 -3.76
CA ASN A 13 17.24 -4.59 -4.92
C ASN A 13 16.64 -5.22 -6.18
N VAL A 14 15.79 -4.46 -6.86
CA VAL A 14 15.31 -4.78 -8.21
C VAL A 14 16.11 -3.92 -9.19
N ASN A 15 16.99 -4.55 -9.93
CA ASN A 15 17.90 -3.86 -10.84
C ASN A 15 17.65 -4.28 -12.29
N GLY A 16 17.22 -3.33 -13.11
CA GLY A 16 17.18 -3.50 -14.56
C GLY A 16 18.57 -3.43 -15.19
N ALA A 17 18.74 -4.12 -16.31
CA ALA A 17 19.94 -3.93 -17.13
C ALA A 17 20.01 -2.47 -17.65
N THR A 18 21.10 -2.11 -18.34
CA THR A 18 21.34 -0.75 -18.83
C THR A 18 20.18 -0.17 -19.65
N ASN A 19 19.45 -1.02 -20.38
CA ASN A 19 18.28 -0.62 -21.18
C ASN A 19 16.99 -0.52 -20.36
N GLY A 20 17.05 -0.84 -19.07
CA GLY A 20 15.93 -0.82 -18.17
C GLY A 20 14.97 -2.00 -18.32
N PHE A 21 13.99 -2.08 -17.42
CA PHE A 21 12.90 -3.06 -17.49
C PHE A 21 11.53 -2.38 -17.47
N THR A 22 10.54 -3.09 -18.00
CA THR A 22 9.16 -2.60 -18.10
C THR A 22 8.22 -3.48 -17.27
N VAL A 23 7.31 -2.86 -16.57
CA VAL A 23 6.20 -3.53 -15.87
C VAL A 23 4.88 -3.08 -16.49
N HIS A 24 4.09 -4.02 -16.96
CA HIS A 24 2.80 -3.73 -17.56
C HIS A 24 1.73 -4.64 -17.00
N ALA A 25 0.76 -4.07 -16.29
CA ALA A 25 -0.47 -4.76 -15.94
C ALA A 25 -1.43 -4.72 -17.14
N LYS A 26 -1.57 -5.85 -17.83
CA LYS A 26 -2.49 -5.99 -18.96
C LYS A 26 -3.88 -6.39 -18.45
N GLY A 27 -4.90 -5.80 -19.02
CA GLY A 27 -6.30 -6.13 -18.75
C GLY A 27 -7.21 -4.98 -19.16
N SER A 28 -8.43 -5.28 -19.57
CA SER A 28 -9.49 -4.31 -19.74
C SER A 28 -10.36 -4.30 -18.48
N ARG A 29 -10.91 -3.14 -18.16
CA ARG A 29 -11.91 -2.98 -17.11
C ARG A 29 -13.19 -3.67 -17.57
N ASP A 30 -13.56 -4.76 -16.92
CA ASP A 30 -14.90 -5.29 -17.06
C ASP A 30 -15.86 -4.32 -16.36
N SER A 31 -16.91 -3.87 -17.06
CA SER A 31 -17.87 -2.88 -16.56
C SER A 31 -18.57 -3.28 -15.25
N ASN A 32 -18.46 -4.53 -14.84
CA ASN A 32 -19.06 -5.08 -13.63
C ASN A 32 -18.06 -5.42 -12.52
N SER A 33 -16.76 -5.25 -12.73
CA SER A 33 -15.75 -5.54 -11.72
C SER A 33 -14.91 -4.29 -11.39
N VAL A 34 -15.00 -3.83 -10.17
CA VAL A 34 -14.05 -2.86 -9.58
C VAL A 34 -12.71 -3.58 -9.38
N ARG A 35 -12.02 -3.91 -10.45
CA ARG A 35 -10.65 -4.43 -10.37
C ARG A 35 -9.70 -3.26 -10.42
N ASP A 36 -9.05 -3.01 -9.30
CA ASP A 36 -7.94 -2.06 -9.22
C ASP A 36 -6.73 -2.64 -9.96
N TYR A 37 -6.61 -2.36 -11.25
CA TYR A 37 -5.39 -2.68 -11.99
C TYR A 37 -4.24 -1.86 -11.42
N SER A 38 -3.19 -2.53 -11.01
CA SER A 38 -2.03 -1.87 -10.44
C SER A 38 -0.73 -2.43 -10.97
N ALA A 39 0.18 -1.55 -11.33
CA ALA A 39 1.52 -1.89 -11.81
C ALA A 39 2.57 -1.12 -11.02
N SER A 40 3.67 -1.77 -10.68
CA SER A 40 4.76 -1.11 -9.95
C SER A 40 6.10 -1.78 -10.20
N GLY A 41 7.17 -1.01 -10.09
CA GLY A 41 8.52 -1.55 -10.13
C GLY A 41 8.85 -2.48 -8.95
N PHE A 42 8.22 -2.29 -7.79
CA PHE A 42 8.50 -3.09 -6.59
C PHE A 42 7.26 -3.81 -6.05
N ILE A 43 6.24 -3.10 -5.56
CA ILE A 43 5.01 -3.70 -5.01
C ILE A 43 3.79 -3.08 -5.67
N ALA A 44 2.95 -3.88 -6.31
CA ALA A 44 1.72 -3.38 -6.93
C ALA A 44 0.66 -3.03 -5.88
N LYS A 45 0.46 -3.88 -4.87
CA LYS A 45 -0.46 -3.60 -3.75
C LYS A 45 0.21 -3.93 -2.41
N SER A 46 0.16 -3.00 -1.47
CA SER A 46 0.76 -3.11 -0.15
C SER A 46 -0.26 -2.82 0.94
N GLY A 47 -0.29 -3.66 1.99
CA GLY A 47 -1.09 -3.46 3.20
C GLY A 47 -0.27 -3.73 4.46
N SER A 48 -0.19 -2.78 5.39
CA SER A 48 0.58 -2.87 6.65
C SER A 48 2.04 -3.32 6.50
N THR A 49 2.62 -3.14 5.31
CA THR A 49 3.95 -3.64 4.95
C THR A 49 5.04 -2.65 5.40
N LYS A 50 6.12 -3.18 5.95
CA LYS A 50 7.32 -2.41 6.30
C LYS A 50 8.42 -2.73 5.30
N VAL A 51 8.94 -1.74 4.63
CA VAL A 51 10.02 -1.89 3.63
C VAL A 51 11.19 -1.02 4.05
N GLU A 52 12.37 -1.60 4.13
CA GLU A 52 13.60 -0.90 4.53
C GLU A 52 14.73 -1.19 3.53
N ASP A 53 15.60 -0.22 3.30
CA ASP A 53 16.82 -0.34 2.50
C ASP A 53 16.61 -1.07 1.16
N SER A 54 15.52 -0.76 0.48
CA SER A 54 15.13 -1.47 -0.75
C SER A 54 15.02 -0.51 -1.93
N HIS A 55 15.56 -0.92 -3.08
CA HIS A 55 15.76 -0.03 -4.20
C HIS A 55 15.31 -0.65 -5.52
N VAL A 56 14.75 0.19 -6.38
CA VAL A 56 14.47 -0.12 -7.79
C VAL A 56 15.37 0.76 -8.64
N THR A 57 16.15 0.16 -9.51
CA THR A 57 17.06 0.89 -10.39
C THR A 57 16.87 0.51 -11.84
N ASN A 58 17.11 1.47 -12.73
CA ASN A 58 16.98 1.29 -14.17
C ASN A 58 15.57 0.86 -14.61
N LEU A 59 14.54 1.49 -14.04
CA LEU A 59 13.16 1.26 -14.47
C LEU A 59 12.92 2.03 -15.79
N LYS A 60 12.42 1.35 -16.81
CA LYS A 60 12.13 1.96 -18.12
C LYS A 60 10.70 2.47 -18.18
N SER A 61 9.74 1.62 -17.88
CA SER A 61 8.36 2.05 -17.85
C SER A 61 7.50 1.21 -16.92
N VAL A 62 6.50 1.84 -16.33
CA VAL A 62 5.41 1.18 -15.61
C VAL A 62 4.11 1.64 -16.24
N LYS A 63 3.27 0.70 -16.67
CA LYS A 63 1.97 0.98 -17.25
C LYS A 63 0.90 0.13 -16.56
N ALA A 64 -0.14 0.75 -16.04
CA ALA A 64 -1.37 0.06 -15.68
C ALA A 64 -2.23 -0.19 -16.92
N ALA A 65 -3.38 -0.88 -16.76
CA ALA A 65 -4.29 -1.18 -17.85
C ALA A 65 -4.73 0.09 -18.60
N ASP A 66 -5.14 -0.10 -19.86
CA ASP A 66 -5.49 1.01 -20.75
C ASP A 66 -6.74 1.79 -20.29
N ASP A 67 -7.59 1.18 -19.46
CA ASP A 67 -8.90 1.72 -19.03
C ASP A 67 -8.87 2.23 -17.58
N GLY A 68 -7.73 2.57 -17.06
CA GLY A 68 -7.59 3.07 -15.69
C GLY A 68 -6.64 2.25 -14.83
N GLY A 69 -6.47 2.68 -13.60
CA GLY A 69 -5.64 1.97 -12.63
C GLY A 69 -4.58 2.83 -11.96
N TYR A 70 -3.71 2.15 -11.24
CA TYR A 70 -2.64 2.77 -10.45
C TYR A 70 -1.28 2.29 -10.95
N ALA A 71 -0.36 3.21 -11.21
CA ALA A 71 1.01 2.85 -11.56
C ALA A 71 2.04 3.66 -10.79
N SER A 72 3.16 3.02 -10.43
CA SER A 72 4.26 3.73 -9.77
C SER A 72 5.61 3.06 -9.98
N GLY A 73 6.65 3.80 -9.70
CA GLY A 73 8.01 3.26 -9.70
C GLY A 73 8.26 2.30 -8.54
N PHE A 74 7.70 2.54 -7.34
CA PHE A 74 7.97 1.73 -6.15
C PHE A 74 6.73 1.00 -5.62
N VAL A 75 5.67 1.71 -5.21
CA VAL A 75 4.43 1.10 -4.72
C VAL A 75 3.21 1.75 -5.36
N ALA A 76 2.35 0.97 -6.05
CA ALA A 76 1.21 1.53 -6.77
C ALA A 76 0.01 1.80 -5.84
N ILE A 77 -0.31 0.87 -4.95
CA ILE A 77 -1.36 1.05 -3.95
C ILE A 77 -0.80 0.71 -2.58
N SER A 78 -0.89 1.64 -1.63
CA SER A 78 -0.52 1.42 -0.25
C SER A 78 -1.72 1.71 0.66
N LYS A 79 -2.17 0.69 1.39
CA LYS A 79 -3.31 0.77 2.31
C LYS A 79 -2.87 0.52 3.73
N THR A 80 -3.47 1.22 4.67
CA THR A 80 -3.37 0.93 6.09
C THR A 80 -4.28 -0.26 6.40
N GLY A 81 -3.78 -1.22 7.17
CA GLY A 81 -4.48 -2.49 7.36
C GLY A 81 -4.23 -3.48 6.21
N GLY A 82 -4.95 -4.59 6.19
CA GLY A 82 -4.88 -5.56 5.10
C GLY A 82 -5.41 -5.00 3.77
N LEU A 83 -5.24 -5.73 2.67
CA LEU A 83 -5.81 -5.36 1.37
C LEU A 83 -7.34 -5.58 1.29
N ALA A 84 -7.92 -6.35 2.19
CA ALA A 84 -9.35 -6.38 2.38
C ALA A 84 -9.81 -5.03 2.95
N ASP A 85 -10.95 -4.56 2.47
CA ASP A 85 -11.54 -3.32 2.97
C ASP A 85 -11.76 -3.44 4.48
N VAL A 86 -10.84 -2.88 5.24
CA VAL A 86 -10.86 -2.80 6.70
C VAL A 86 -10.72 -4.17 7.41
N ALA A 87 -9.66 -4.35 8.16
CA ALA A 87 -9.64 -5.36 9.21
C ALA A 87 -10.93 -5.20 10.02
N ASP A 88 -11.70 -6.28 10.22
CA ASP A 88 -12.95 -6.19 10.96
C ASP A 88 -12.73 -5.58 12.35
N ASP A 89 -13.76 -4.94 12.90
CA ASP A 89 -13.72 -4.26 14.20
C ASP A 89 -13.11 -5.16 15.30
N THR A 90 -13.30 -6.47 15.19
CA THR A 90 -12.84 -7.45 16.17
C THR A 90 -11.32 -7.61 16.13
N SER A 91 -10.74 -7.71 14.93
CA SER A 91 -9.29 -7.85 14.74
C SER A 91 -8.55 -6.60 15.19
N ILE A 92 -9.05 -5.40 14.86
CA ILE A 92 -8.47 -4.12 15.31
C ILE A 92 -8.59 -3.99 16.82
N LYS A 93 -9.74 -4.32 17.40
CA LYS A 93 -9.96 -4.29 18.83
C LYS A 93 -8.97 -5.19 19.56
N SER A 94 -8.83 -6.44 19.14
CA SER A 94 -7.88 -7.39 19.72
C SER A 94 -6.43 -6.91 19.61
N LEU A 95 -6.05 -6.30 18.48
CA LEU A 95 -4.72 -5.72 18.29
C LEU A 95 -4.47 -4.56 19.27
N ILE A 96 -5.46 -3.68 19.49
CA ILE A 96 -5.36 -2.57 20.44
C ILE A 96 -5.28 -3.08 21.88
N GLU A 97 -6.09 -4.06 22.25
CA GLU A 97 -6.10 -4.66 23.58
C GLU A 97 -4.76 -5.35 23.91
N ALA A 98 -4.18 -6.06 22.94
CA ALA A 98 -2.90 -6.76 23.12
C ALA A 98 -1.68 -5.82 23.16
N ASN A 99 -1.68 -4.72 22.42
CA ASN A 99 -0.46 -3.91 22.18
C ASN A 99 -0.59 -2.44 22.62
N GLY A 100 -1.78 -2.00 22.99
CA GLY A 100 -2.10 -0.58 23.18
C GLY A 100 -2.28 0.17 21.85
N LEU A 101 -3.00 1.28 21.89
CA LEU A 101 -3.41 2.03 20.69
C LEU A 101 -2.23 2.48 19.81
N VAL A 102 -1.20 3.04 20.41
CA VAL A 102 -0.05 3.60 19.65
C VAL A 102 0.69 2.52 18.87
N ASN A 103 0.95 1.38 19.49
CA ASN A 103 1.64 0.27 18.85
C ASN A 103 0.76 -0.40 17.79
N ALA A 104 -0.54 -0.55 18.04
CA ALA A 104 -1.49 -1.08 17.09
C ALA A 104 -1.56 -0.22 15.81
N VAL A 105 -1.65 1.10 15.94
CA VAL A 105 -1.59 2.04 14.81
C VAL A 105 -0.25 1.91 14.07
N GLY A 106 0.85 1.90 14.80
CA GLY A 106 2.20 1.72 14.21
C GLY A 106 2.35 0.41 13.45
N TYR A 107 1.68 -0.65 13.89
CA TYR A 107 1.65 -1.94 13.18
C TYR A 107 0.89 -1.86 11.85
N LEU A 108 -0.25 -1.20 11.84
CA LEU A 108 -1.15 -1.16 10.69
C LEU A 108 -0.71 -0.20 9.58
N ILE A 109 0.03 0.86 9.90
CA ILE A 109 0.48 1.86 8.91
C ILE A 109 1.65 1.30 8.08
N PRO A 110 1.57 1.30 6.74
CA PRO A 110 2.71 0.97 5.89
C PRO A 110 3.89 1.92 6.15
N LYS A 111 5.10 1.41 6.07
CA LYS A 111 6.30 2.22 6.26
C LYS A 111 7.36 1.88 5.22
N TYR A 112 7.92 2.90 4.59
CA TYR A 112 9.00 2.78 3.61
C TYR A 112 10.17 3.64 4.08
N THR A 113 11.27 3.01 4.47
CA THR A 113 12.44 3.68 5.04
C THR A 113 13.65 3.42 4.14
N ASN A 114 14.36 4.48 3.76
CA ASN A 114 15.52 4.38 2.86
C ASN A 114 15.23 3.57 1.59
N CYS A 115 14.07 3.84 0.97
CA CYS A 115 13.64 3.20 -0.27
C CYS A 115 13.76 4.18 -1.43
N THR A 116 14.25 3.72 -2.56
CA THR A 116 14.44 4.57 -3.74
C THR A 116 13.96 3.90 -5.02
N VAL A 117 13.63 4.73 -5.99
CA VAL A 117 13.41 4.31 -7.36
C VAL A 117 14.19 5.22 -8.31
N SER A 118 14.84 4.64 -9.30
CA SER A 118 15.44 5.39 -10.38
C SER A 118 15.03 4.85 -11.74
N PHE A 119 14.85 5.75 -12.67
CA PHE A 119 14.46 5.46 -14.04
C PHE A 119 15.66 5.61 -14.98
N VAL A 120 15.66 4.85 -16.08
CA VAL A 120 16.53 5.16 -17.20
C VAL A 120 16.11 6.47 -17.86
N ASN A 121 16.98 7.10 -18.64
CA ASN A 121 16.63 8.30 -19.39
C ASN A 121 15.40 8.07 -20.27
N GLY A 122 14.41 8.97 -20.18
CA GLY A 122 13.13 8.82 -20.87
C GLY A 122 12.16 7.80 -20.22
N GLY A 123 12.44 7.35 -19.00
CA GLY A 123 11.56 6.45 -18.28
C GLY A 123 10.20 7.09 -17.94
N SER A 124 9.14 6.28 -17.86
CA SER A 124 7.77 6.76 -17.72
C SER A 124 6.91 5.92 -16.79
N VAL A 125 5.91 6.56 -16.20
CA VAL A 125 4.81 5.91 -15.46
C VAL A 125 3.49 6.38 -16.07
N THR A 126 2.64 5.43 -16.48
CA THR A 126 1.38 5.71 -17.18
C THR A 126 0.21 4.96 -16.53
N ALA A 127 -0.78 5.69 -16.07
CA ALA A 127 -2.03 5.18 -15.49
C ALA A 127 -2.99 6.36 -15.26
N ASP A 128 -4.23 6.10 -14.85
CA ASP A 128 -5.15 7.15 -14.39
C ASP A 128 -4.60 7.86 -13.14
N VAL A 129 -4.01 7.07 -12.24
CA VAL A 129 -3.33 7.59 -11.06
C VAL A 129 -1.88 7.12 -11.08
N ALA A 130 -0.97 8.03 -11.38
CA ALA A 130 0.45 7.73 -11.59
C ALA A 130 1.35 8.50 -10.63
N GLY A 131 2.44 7.87 -10.18
CA GLY A 131 3.43 8.49 -9.31
C GLY A 131 4.82 7.90 -9.45
N GLY A 132 5.85 8.73 -9.30
CA GLY A 132 7.24 8.26 -9.38
C GLY A 132 7.56 7.21 -8.32
N PHE A 133 7.24 7.48 -7.07
CA PHE A 133 7.42 6.54 -5.94
C PHE A 133 6.11 5.88 -5.55
N ALA A 134 5.10 6.65 -5.20
CA ALA A 134 3.75 6.21 -4.84
C ALA A 134 2.72 7.23 -5.33
N PRO A 135 1.60 6.82 -5.99
CA PRO A 135 0.62 7.75 -6.52
C PRO A 135 -0.39 8.21 -5.46
N ALA A 136 -0.75 7.35 -4.53
CA ALA A 136 -1.71 7.67 -3.48
C ALA A 136 -1.52 6.82 -2.23
N LEU A 137 -1.75 7.43 -1.07
CA LEU A 137 -1.86 6.75 0.22
C LEU A 137 -3.34 6.78 0.63
N GLN A 138 -3.97 5.63 0.79
CA GLN A 138 -5.36 5.54 1.23
C GLN A 138 -5.42 5.42 2.75
N GLU A 139 -5.28 6.53 3.45
CA GLU A 139 -5.26 6.56 4.93
C GLU A 139 -6.55 7.08 5.58
N ILE A 140 -7.35 7.87 4.87
CA ILE A 140 -8.43 8.67 5.48
C ILE A 140 -9.58 7.83 6.05
N SER A 141 -9.95 6.74 5.40
CA SER A 141 -11.04 5.87 5.87
C SER A 141 -10.68 5.11 7.14
N PHE A 142 -9.41 4.70 7.27
CA PHE A 142 -8.90 3.97 8.41
C PHE A 142 -8.88 4.83 9.68
N ILE A 143 -8.42 6.07 9.62
CA ILE A 143 -8.39 6.97 10.79
C ILE A 143 -9.81 7.21 11.32
N ARG A 144 -10.78 7.43 10.44
CA ARG A 144 -12.20 7.57 10.84
C ARG A 144 -12.74 6.31 11.53
N HIS A 145 -12.40 5.15 11.00
CA HIS A 145 -12.84 3.87 11.56
C HIS A 145 -12.18 3.60 12.91
N LEU A 146 -10.86 3.83 13.03
CA LEU A 146 -10.12 3.71 14.28
C LEU A 146 -10.69 4.64 15.38
N LEU A 147 -10.97 5.89 15.04
CA LEU A 147 -11.61 6.85 15.96
C LEU A 147 -12.98 6.36 16.43
N SER A 148 -13.78 5.78 15.54
CA SER A 148 -15.09 5.19 15.89
C SER A 148 -14.94 4.04 16.88
N ILE A 149 -13.96 3.14 16.67
CA ILE A 149 -13.69 2.01 17.60
C ILE A 149 -13.23 2.51 18.96
N VAL A 150 -12.29 3.45 19.00
CA VAL A 150 -11.77 4.04 20.24
C VAL A 150 -12.89 4.73 21.02
N PHE A 151 -13.76 5.45 20.32
CA PHE A 151 -14.91 6.13 20.93
C PHE A 151 -15.91 5.12 21.53
N LYS A 152 -16.25 4.05 20.81
CA LYS A 152 -17.12 2.96 21.31
C LYS A 152 -16.52 2.26 22.54
N LEU A 153 -15.21 1.97 22.54
CA LEU A 153 -14.52 1.36 23.67
C LEU A 153 -14.54 2.27 24.90
N HIS A 154 -14.41 3.57 24.73
CA HIS A 154 -14.45 4.54 25.83
C HIS A 154 -15.87 4.69 26.41
N LEU A 155 -16.89 4.75 25.55
CA LEU A 155 -18.29 4.82 25.97
C LEU A 155 -18.70 3.58 26.77
N ASN A 156 -18.33 2.39 26.32
CA ASN A 156 -18.65 1.14 27.04
C ASN A 156 -17.97 1.05 28.41
N ARG A 157 -16.77 1.63 28.58
CA ARG A 157 -16.14 1.73 29.90
C ARG A 157 -16.88 2.67 30.86
N LEU A 158 -17.43 3.78 30.36
CA LEU A 158 -18.18 4.74 31.15
C LEU A 158 -19.56 4.19 31.61
N ILE A 159 -20.17 3.29 30.85
CA ILE A 159 -21.46 2.65 31.20
C ILE A 159 -21.27 1.56 32.24
N LEU A 160 -20.09 0.94 32.32
CA LEU A 160 -19.80 -0.12 33.33
C LEU A 160 -19.39 0.41 34.72
N ILE A 161 -19.26 1.72 34.88
CA ILE A 161 -18.87 2.38 36.15
C ILE A 161 -20.10 2.99 36.88
N ARG A 162 -21.32 2.71 36.43
CA ARG A 162 -22.56 3.12 37.12
C ARG A 162 -23.22 1.97 37.85
#